data_2141878a5c09c17d9f63ac614450cab1
#
_entry.id   2141878a5c09c17d9f63ac614450cab1
#
_cell.length_a   1.000
_cell.length_b   1.000
_cell.length_c   1.000
_cell.angle_alpha   90.00
_cell.angle_beta   90.00
_cell.angle_gamma   90.00
#
_symmetry.space_group_name_H-M   'P 1'
#
loop_
_entity.id
_entity.type
_entity.pdbx_description
1 polymer ?
#
loop_
_entity_poly.entity_id
_entity_poly.type
_entity_poly.pdbx_seq_one_letter_code
_entity_poly.pdbx_strand_id
1 'polypeptide(L)'
;MSTLRVDSLRGQTADGTNRYVVQVQSTMITGTVTHDQTTVKDITGLNVDITPQSTSNKVLVTACIGSCGRDGNGDLVFNIVRDSTSIAIGDTGTYKASFVIRASSEVSGGHSFTVLDSPATTSSVNYKVTVQQTGSGNLKVGGRQPDTAFATPSTITVMEIAQ
;
A
#
# COMPACT_ATOMS: atom_id res chain seq x y z
N MET A 1 -27.63 33.17 -18.75
CA MET A 1 -27.24 32.14 -17.77
C MET A 1 -25.98 32.63 -17.06
N SER A 2 -26.00 32.77 -15.74
CA SER A 2 -24.84 33.26 -14.98
C SER A 2 -23.94 32.07 -14.64
N THR A 3 -22.69 32.10 -15.03
CA THR A 3 -21.69 31.04 -14.72
C THR A 3 -20.85 31.49 -13.56
N LEU A 4 -20.88 30.76 -12.45
CA LEU A 4 -19.95 30.94 -11.34
C LEU A 4 -18.60 30.30 -11.73
N ARG A 5 -17.55 31.10 -11.84
CA ARG A 5 -16.17 30.61 -11.96
C ARG A 5 -15.56 30.58 -10.56
N VAL A 6 -15.11 29.42 -10.13
CA VAL A 6 -14.38 29.23 -8.87
C VAL A 6 -12.95 28.89 -9.22
N ASP A 7 -12.03 29.81 -8.95
CA ASP A 7 -10.59 29.63 -9.23
C ASP A 7 -9.91 28.69 -8.21
N SER A 8 -10.49 28.52 -7.03
CA SER A 8 -10.02 27.54 -6.04
C SER A 8 -11.17 27.11 -5.12
N LEU A 9 -11.23 25.81 -4.87
CA LEU A 9 -12.08 25.24 -3.83
C LEU A 9 -11.19 24.85 -2.65
N ARG A 10 -11.36 25.47 -1.50
CA ARG A 10 -10.59 25.18 -0.29
C ARG A 10 -11.56 24.79 0.82
N GLY A 11 -11.36 23.59 1.40
CA GLY A 11 -12.01 23.24 2.65
C GLY A 11 -11.36 24.01 3.79
N GLN A 12 -12.12 24.82 4.51
CA GLN A 12 -11.63 25.54 5.68
C GLN A 12 -12.06 24.79 6.94
N THR A 13 -11.08 24.49 7.81
CA THR A 13 -11.35 23.98 9.17
C THR A 13 -11.62 25.15 10.12
N ALA A 14 -12.21 24.87 11.29
CA ALA A 14 -12.53 25.90 12.30
C ALA A 14 -11.28 26.65 12.83
N ASP A 15 -10.07 26.09 12.67
CA ASP A 15 -8.79 26.69 13.03
C ASP A 15 -8.16 27.51 11.88
N GLY A 16 -8.87 27.68 10.76
CA GLY A 16 -8.41 28.43 9.59
C GLY A 16 -7.43 27.66 8.70
N THR A 17 -7.10 26.40 9.00
CA THR A 17 -6.26 25.57 8.15
C THR A 17 -7.04 24.98 7.00
N ASN A 18 -6.51 25.06 5.79
CA ASN A 18 -7.12 24.45 4.61
C ASN A 18 -6.54 23.05 4.42
N ARG A 19 -7.32 22.02 4.73
CA ARG A 19 -6.96 20.63 4.49
C ARG A 19 -7.76 20.07 3.31
N TYR A 20 -7.09 19.75 2.22
CA TYR A 20 -7.70 19.21 1.01
C TYR A 20 -6.74 18.25 0.33
N VAL A 21 -7.29 17.40 -0.52
CA VAL A 21 -6.49 16.52 -1.37
C VAL A 21 -5.88 17.34 -2.50
N VAL A 22 -4.55 17.36 -2.56
CA VAL A 22 -3.78 18.10 -3.57
C VAL A 22 -3.69 17.29 -4.85
N GLN A 23 -3.37 16.01 -4.74
CA GLN A 23 -3.25 15.07 -5.85
C GLN A 23 -3.48 13.63 -5.38
N VAL A 24 -3.82 12.78 -6.33
CA VAL A 24 -4.00 11.35 -6.12
C VAL A 24 -3.23 10.59 -7.20
N GLN A 25 -2.46 9.58 -6.80
CA GLN A 25 -1.82 8.63 -7.68
C GLN A 25 -2.20 7.21 -7.26
N SER A 26 -2.35 6.32 -8.21
CA SER A 26 -2.75 4.94 -7.92
C SER A 26 -2.16 3.97 -8.94
N THR A 27 -1.78 2.80 -8.47
CA THR A 27 -1.39 1.67 -9.31
C THR A 27 -2.19 0.44 -8.93
N MET A 28 -2.60 -0.33 -9.93
CA MET A 28 -3.31 -1.59 -9.76
C MET A 28 -2.61 -2.69 -10.55
N ILE A 29 -2.43 -3.83 -9.91
CA ILE A 29 -2.05 -5.07 -10.57
C ILE A 29 -3.27 -6.01 -10.59
N THR A 30 -3.53 -6.64 -11.72
CA THR A 30 -4.67 -7.55 -11.92
C THR A 30 -4.26 -9.02 -12.00
N GLY A 31 -2.95 -9.26 -12.18
CA GLY A 31 -2.37 -10.59 -12.23
C GLY A 31 -1.94 -11.10 -10.85
N THR A 32 -1.61 -12.38 -10.80
CA THR A 32 -1.03 -13.00 -9.62
C THR A 32 0.49 -12.80 -9.60
N VAL A 33 1.04 -12.57 -8.41
CA VAL A 33 2.49 -12.49 -8.16
C VAL A 33 2.87 -13.64 -7.23
N THR A 34 3.83 -14.46 -7.66
CA THR A 34 4.33 -15.61 -6.89
C THR A 34 5.76 -15.35 -6.44
N HIS A 35 6.05 -15.66 -5.19
CA HIS A 35 7.38 -15.62 -4.60
C HIS A 35 7.66 -16.94 -3.86
N ASP A 36 8.90 -17.39 -3.94
CA ASP A 36 9.41 -18.61 -3.26
C ASP A 36 10.30 -18.30 -2.05
N GLN A 37 10.30 -17.05 -1.59
CA GLN A 37 11.33 -16.52 -0.70
C GLN A 37 10.81 -16.29 0.72
N THR A 38 11.64 -16.66 1.71
CA THR A 38 11.48 -16.23 3.10
C THR A 38 12.08 -14.83 3.36
N THR A 39 12.77 -14.26 2.38
CA THR A 39 13.29 -12.89 2.43
C THR A 39 12.26 -11.88 1.96
N VAL A 40 12.39 -10.64 2.43
CA VAL A 40 11.52 -9.54 1.99
C VAL A 40 11.66 -9.29 0.49
N LYS A 41 10.54 -9.24 -0.22
CA LYS A 41 10.47 -8.97 -1.67
C LYS A 41 9.42 -7.93 -1.98
N ASP A 42 9.70 -7.11 -2.98
CA ASP A 42 8.71 -6.20 -3.56
C ASP A 42 7.60 -7.02 -4.26
N ILE A 43 6.35 -6.64 -4.06
CA ILE A 43 5.26 -7.16 -4.90
C ILE A 43 5.38 -6.46 -6.24
N THR A 44 5.84 -7.20 -7.24
CA THR A 44 6.17 -6.66 -8.57
C THR A 44 5.00 -5.86 -9.15
N GLY A 45 5.28 -4.61 -9.53
CA GLY A 45 4.30 -3.70 -10.11
C GLY A 45 3.38 -3.01 -9.10
N LEU A 46 3.40 -3.37 -7.81
CA LEU A 46 2.58 -2.72 -6.78
C LEU A 46 3.37 -1.59 -6.11
N ASN A 47 3.64 -0.55 -6.88
CA ASN A 47 4.31 0.67 -6.44
C ASN A 47 3.73 1.89 -7.15
N VAL A 48 3.92 3.06 -6.56
CA VAL A 48 3.42 4.33 -7.08
C VAL A 48 4.34 5.47 -6.65
N ASP A 49 4.61 6.38 -7.57
CA ASP A 49 5.39 7.58 -7.31
C ASP A 49 4.47 8.78 -7.06
N ILE A 50 4.88 9.66 -6.16
CA ILE A 50 4.24 10.96 -5.93
C ILE A 50 5.31 12.01 -5.66
N THR A 51 5.11 13.21 -6.19
CA THR A 51 5.97 14.37 -5.92
C THR A 51 5.18 15.38 -5.10
N PRO A 52 5.39 15.45 -3.77
CA PRO A 52 4.64 16.37 -2.93
C PRO A 52 4.91 17.84 -3.30
N GLN A 53 3.87 18.67 -3.24
CA GLN A 53 3.96 20.09 -3.55
C GLN A 53 4.51 20.93 -2.40
N SER A 54 4.50 20.39 -1.16
CA SER A 54 5.05 21.04 0.03
C SER A 54 5.67 20.03 0.98
N THR A 55 6.76 20.42 1.64
CA THR A 55 7.39 19.61 2.69
C THR A 55 6.53 19.43 3.94
N SER A 56 5.53 20.30 4.15
CA SER A 56 4.57 20.18 5.25
C SER A 56 3.41 19.20 4.95
N ASN A 57 3.15 18.95 3.66
CA ASN A 57 2.04 18.08 3.26
C ASN A 57 2.27 16.63 3.71
N LYS A 58 1.18 15.95 3.94
CA LYS A 58 1.17 14.52 4.29
C LYS A 58 0.73 13.69 3.11
N VAL A 59 1.10 12.42 3.12
CA VAL A 59 0.66 11.45 2.11
C VAL A 59 -0.14 10.34 2.79
N LEU A 60 -1.42 10.26 2.46
CA LEU A 60 -2.27 9.13 2.85
C LEU A 60 -1.99 7.98 1.89
N VAL A 61 -1.44 6.90 2.41
CA VAL A 61 -1.12 5.69 1.66
C VAL A 61 -2.13 4.61 2.00
N THR A 62 -2.83 4.08 1.00
CA THR A 62 -3.74 2.95 1.16
C THR A 62 -3.29 1.81 0.25
N ALA A 63 -2.96 0.67 0.86
CA ALA A 63 -2.68 -0.58 0.17
C ALA A 63 -3.87 -1.54 0.34
N CYS A 64 -4.42 -2.02 -0.78
CA CYS A 64 -5.42 -3.07 -0.80
C CYS A 64 -4.81 -4.27 -1.49
N ILE A 65 -4.61 -5.34 -0.73
CA ILE A 65 -4.06 -6.60 -1.23
C ILE A 65 -5.21 -7.54 -1.51
N GLY A 66 -5.24 -8.08 -2.71
CA GLY A 66 -6.20 -9.10 -3.10
C GLY A 66 -6.03 -10.40 -2.30
N SER A 67 -6.72 -11.45 -2.71
CA SER A 67 -6.58 -12.75 -2.05
C SER A 67 -5.12 -13.21 -2.05
N CYS A 68 -4.73 -13.91 -1.01
CA CYS A 68 -3.39 -14.48 -0.89
C CYS A 68 -3.48 -15.98 -0.62
N GLY A 69 -2.48 -16.72 -1.07
CA GLY A 69 -2.31 -18.13 -0.78
C GLY A 69 -0.84 -18.46 -0.56
N ARG A 70 -0.56 -19.63 0.05
CA ARG A 70 0.79 -20.16 0.15
C ARG A 70 0.78 -21.69 0.23
N ASP A 71 1.92 -22.29 -0.06
CA ASP A 71 2.11 -23.73 0.18
C ASP A 71 2.11 -24.00 1.69
N GLY A 72 1.11 -24.80 2.15
CA GLY A 72 0.89 -25.05 3.57
C GLY A 72 0.36 -23.81 4.33
N ASN A 73 0.41 -23.90 5.66
CA ASN A 73 -0.06 -22.83 6.55
C ASN A 73 1.10 -21.93 7.03
N GLY A 74 0.86 -20.65 7.13
CA GLY A 74 1.84 -19.71 7.70
C GLY A 74 1.46 -18.27 7.51
N ASP A 75 2.32 -17.38 7.95
CA ASP A 75 2.06 -15.96 7.95
C ASP A 75 2.75 -15.29 6.75
N LEU A 76 2.04 -14.37 6.14
CA LEU A 76 2.54 -13.43 5.16
C LEU A 76 2.66 -12.07 5.83
N VAL A 77 3.87 -11.54 5.85
CA VAL A 77 4.24 -10.29 6.50
C VAL A 77 4.34 -9.22 5.44
N PHE A 78 3.52 -8.19 5.52
CA PHE A 78 3.48 -7.10 4.55
C PHE A 78 3.99 -5.81 5.17
N ASN A 79 4.79 -5.06 4.40
CA ASN A 79 5.22 -3.72 4.77
C ASN A 79 4.88 -2.72 3.67
N ILE A 80 4.41 -1.55 4.09
CA ILE A 80 4.41 -0.36 3.24
C ILE A 80 5.79 0.26 3.35
N VAL A 81 6.41 0.51 2.21
CA VAL A 81 7.78 1.04 2.12
C VAL A 81 7.76 2.35 1.35
N ARG A 82 8.37 3.38 1.94
CA ARG A 82 8.69 4.63 1.27
C ARG A 82 10.16 4.59 0.84
N ASP A 83 10.42 4.60 -0.45
CA ASP A 83 11.75 4.42 -1.05
C ASP A 83 12.43 3.13 -0.54
N SER A 84 13.24 3.22 0.49
CA SER A 84 13.91 2.09 1.16
C SER A 84 13.50 1.90 2.62
N THR A 85 12.59 2.73 3.14
CA THR A 85 12.21 2.75 4.56
C THR A 85 10.82 2.16 4.75
N SER A 86 10.71 1.09 5.53
CA SER A 86 9.40 0.58 5.97
C SER A 86 8.74 1.58 6.91
N ILE A 87 7.50 1.91 6.62
CA ILE A 87 6.70 2.84 7.42
C ILE A 87 5.54 2.12 8.11
N ALA A 88 5.06 2.68 9.23
CA ALA A 88 3.94 2.12 10.00
C ALA A 88 4.12 0.64 10.36
N ILE A 89 5.30 0.28 10.82
CA ILE A 89 5.65 -1.07 11.29
C ILE A 89 5.57 -1.15 12.81
N GLY A 90 5.31 -2.35 13.35
CA GLY A 90 5.35 -2.59 14.80
C GLY A 90 6.74 -2.33 15.41
N ASP A 91 6.76 -1.92 16.68
CA ASP A 91 8.01 -1.55 17.37
C ASP A 91 8.83 -2.76 17.81
N THR A 92 8.17 -3.88 18.06
CA THR A 92 8.78 -5.09 18.66
C THR A 92 8.46 -6.33 17.83
N GLY A 93 9.18 -7.41 18.08
CA GLY A 93 8.99 -8.69 17.42
C GLY A 93 10.04 -8.99 16.34
N THR A 94 10.14 -10.28 15.99
CA THR A 94 11.06 -10.77 14.95
C THR A 94 10.66 -10.27 13.56
N TYR A 95 9.35 -10.24 13.30
CA TYR A 95 8.78 -9.74 12.05
C TYR A 95 8.01 -8.45 12.32
N LYS A 96 8.67 -7.32 12.12
CA LYS A 96 8.03 -6.01 12.19
C LYS A 96 7.27 -5.77 10.89
N ALA A 97 5.97 -5.51 10.99
CA ALA A 97 5.08 -5.47 9.85
C ALA A 97 4.11 -4.29 9.92
N SER A 98 3.69 -3.82 8.74
CA SER A 98 2.52 -2.95 8.63
C SER A 98 1.25 -3.74 8.87
N PHE A 99 1.18 -4.98 8.33
CA PHE A 99 0.12 -5.93 8.63
C PHE A 99 0.56 -7.37 8.32
N VAL A 100 -0.15 -8.35 8.88
CA VAL A 100 0.13 -9.78 8.71
C VAL A 100 -1.15 -10.50 8.30
N ILE A 101 -1.04 -11.40 7.34
CA ILE A 101 -2.12 -12.26 6.89
C ILE A 101 -1.73 -13.71 7.20
N ARG A 102 -2.61 -14.45 7.87
CA ARG A 102 -2.49 -15.90 7.95
C ARG A 102 -3.00 -16.52 6.65
N ALA A 103 -2.15 -17.21 5.93
CA ALA A 103 -2.47 -17.84 4.65
C ALA A 103 -2.30 -19.38 4.71
N SER A 104 -3.02 -20.07 3.84
CA SER A 104 -2.94 -21.52 3.63
C SER A 104 -2.89 -21.80 2.12
N SER A 105 -2.91 -23.08 1.75
CA SER A 105 -3.06 -23.50 0.35
C SER A 105 -4.39 -23.05 -0.27
N GLU A 106 -5.40 -22.87 0.59
CA GLU A 106 -6.66 -22.22 0.20
C GLU A 106 -6.48 -20.70 0.03
N VAL A 107 -7.56 -19.99 -0.12
CA VAL A 107 -7.59 -18.52 -0.22
C VAL A 107 -7.71 -17.91 1.17
N SER A 108 -6.87 -16.93 1.49
CA SER A 108 -7.20 -15.92 2.48
C SER A 108 -7.83 -14.72 1.78
N GLY A 109 -8.79 -14.07 2.43
CA GLY A 109 -9.49 -12.90 1.87
C GLY A 109 -8.56 -11.73 1.57
N GLY A 110 -9.09 -10.73 0.87
CA GLY A 110 -8.38 -9.47 0.64
C GLY A 110 -8.23 -8.66 1.93
N HIS A 111 -7.15 -7.88 2.02
CA HIS A 111 -6.82 -7.06 3.18
C HIS A 111 -6.43 -5.65 2.74
N SER A 112 -6.76 -4.67 3.57
CA SER A 112 -6.33 -3.29 3.34
C SER A 112 -5.66 -2.71 4.58
N PHE A 113 -4.71 -1.82 4.35
CA PHE A 113 -4.03 -1.05 5.37
C PHE A 113 -3.85 0.38 4.90
N THR A 114 -4.08 1.34 5.79
CA THR A 114 -3.96 2.77 5.50
C THR A 114 -3.10 3.44 6.54
N VAL A 115 -2.20 4.30 6.09
CA VAL A 115 -1.32 5.10 6.95
C VAL A 115 -1.19 6.52 6.40
N LEU A 116 -1.08 7.48 7.30
CA LEU A 116 -0.75 8.87 6.97
C LEU A 116 0.74 9.10 7.24
N ASP A 117 1.50 9.27 6.16
CA ASP A 117 2.95 9.48 6.19
C ASP A 117 3.33 10.96 6.10
N SER A 118 4.54 11.27 6.53
CA SER A 118 5.13 12.61 6.47
C SER A 118 6.46 12.52 5.75
N PRO A 119 6.50 12.59 4.40
CA PRO A 119 7.72 12.42 3.64
C PRO A 119 8.69 13.61 3.80
N ALA A 120 8.17 14.78 4.16
CA ALA A 120 8.92 16.02 4.41
C ALA A 120 9.85 16.43 3.24
N THR A 121 9.42 16.18 2.00
CA THR A 121 10.18 16.47 0.78
C THR A 121 9.27 16.95 -0.35
N THR A 122 9.83 17.66 -1.31
CA THR A 122 9.21 17.98 -2.60
C THR A 122 9.86 17.22 -3.76
N SER A 123 10.76 16.28 -3.48
CA SER A 123 11.27 15.33 -4.47
C SER A 123 10.27 14.19 -4.68
N SER A 124 10.40 13.50 -5.80
CA SER A 124 9.62 12.29 -6.05
C SER A 124 9.91 11.23 -4.98
N VAL A 125 8.87 10.61 -4.47
CA VAL A 125 8.90 9.56 -3.45
C VAL A 125 8.17 8.34 -4.00
N ASN A 126 8.79 7.17 -3.91
CA ASN A 126 8.17 5.91 -4.30
C ASN A 126 7.54 5.23 -3.08
N TYR A 127 6.26 4.88 -3.18
CA TYR A 127 5.58 4.02 -2.22
C TYR A 127 5.34 2.66 -2.85
N LYS A 128 5.64 1.60 -2.12
CA LYS A 128 5.47 0.21 -2.57
C LYS A 128 5.05 -0.70 -1.44
N VAL A 129 4.58 -1.89 -1.80
CA VAL A 129 4.29 -2.95 -0.84
C VAL A 129 5.30 -4.07 -1.01
N THR A 130 5.87 -4.51 0.11
CA THR A 130 6.72 -5.69 0.17
C THR A 130 6.01 -6.82 0.90
N VAL A 131 6.42 -8.05 0.62
CA VAL A 131 5.93 -9.25 1.29
C VAL A 131 7.08 -10.17 1.65
N GLN A 132 6.93 -10.84 2.78
CA GLN A 132 7.79 -11.92 3.26
C GLN A 132 6.91 -13.03 3.83
N GLN A 133 7.27 -14.29 3.66
CA GLN A 133 6.61 -15.39 4.33
C GLN A 133 7.43 -15.93 5.52
N THR A 134 6.72 -16.43 6.53
CA THR A 134 7.35 -17.14 7.65
C THR A 134 7.34 -18.65 7.37
N GLY A 135 8.40 -19.20 6.81
CA GLY A 135 8.48 -20.63 6.47
C GLY A 135 8.81 -20.84 4.99
N SER A 136 8.82 -22.10 4.56
CA SER A 136 9.21 -22.53 3.20
C SER A 136 7.99 -22.65 2.27
N GLY A 137 8.25 -22.78 0.97
CA GLY A 137 7.26 -22.93 -0.08
C GLY A 137 6.98 -21.63 -0.82
N ASN A 138 6.01 -21.66 -1.72
CA ASN A 138 5.63 -20.48 -2.50
C ASN A 138 4.51 -19.72 -1.80
N LEU A 139 4.55 -18.41 -1.91
CA LEU A 139 3.43 -17.54 -1.64
C LEU A 139 2.88 -16.95 -2.95
N LYS A 140 1.59 -16.67 -2.98
CA LYS A 140 0.93 -16.01 -4.11
C LYS A 140 0.09 -14.85 -3.60
N VAL A 141 0.27 -13.69 -4.22
CA VAL A 141 -0.57 -12.50 -4.03
C VAL A 141 -1.49 -12.36 -5.22
N GLY A 142 -2.74 -12.03 -5.00
CA GLY A 142 -3.76 -11.91 -6.03
C GLY A 142 -4.38 -13.25 -6.44
N GLY A 143 -4.17 -14.32 -5.69
CA GLY A 143 -4.72 -15.64 -6.02
C GLY A 143 -4.51 -16.66 -4.91
N ARG A 144 -4.89 -17.91 -5.15
CA ARG A 144 -4.65 -19.03 -4.26
C ARG A 144 -3.52 -19.93 -4.79
N GLN A 145 -2.91 -20.70 -3.88
CA GLN A 145 -2.15 -21.89 -4.22
C GLN A 145 -3.11 -23.11 -4.16
N PRO A 146 -2.92 -24.16 -4.95
CA PRO A 146 -1.86 -24.44 -5.93
C PRO A 146 -2.19 -24.06 -7.37
N ASP A 147 -3.31 -23.42 -7.63
CA ASP A 147 -3.83 -23.23 -8.97
C ASP A 147 -4.03 -21.73 -9.37
N THR A 148 -4.66 -21.50 -10.50
CA THR A 148 -4.99 -20.18 -11.04
C THR A 148 -6.50 -19.92 -11.12
N ALA A 149 -7.31 -20.68 -10.36
CA ALA A 149 -8.77 -20.57 -10.43
C ALA A 149 -9.29 -19.20 -9.99
N PHE A 150 -8.54 -18.49 -9.15
CA PHE A 150 -8.88 -17.14 -8.71
C PHE A 150 -7.76 -16.15 -9.03
N ALA A 151 -8.16 -14.99 -9.54
CA ALA A 151 -7.32 -13.82 -9.68
C ALA A 151 -8.07 -12.61 -9.12
N THR A 152 -7.43 -11.89 -8.20
CA THR A 152 -8.00 -10.71 -7.58
C THR A 152 -7.01 -9.55 -7.66
N PRO A 153 -7.47 -8.32 -7.97
CA PRO A 153 -6.58 -7.18 -8.08
C PRO A 153 -5.99 -6.79 -6.72
N SER A 154 -4.81 -6.19 -6.77
CA SER A 154 -4.23 -5.45 -5.65
C SER A 154 -3.94 -4.03 -6.09
N THR A 155 -4.13 -3.06 -5.20
CA THR A 155 -3.91 -1.65 -5.49
C THR A 155 -3.06 -1.00 -4.41
N ILE A 156 -2.31 0.02 -4.82
CA ILE A 156 -1.74 1.03 -3.92
C ILE A 156 -2.18 2.40 -4.40
N THR A 157 -2.73 3.19 -3.48
CA THR A 157 -3.19 4.55 -3.75
C THR A 157 -2.53 5.50 -2.76
N VAL A 158 -2.04 6.62 -3.24
CA VAL A 158 -1.47 7.69 -2.43
C VAL A 158 -2.20 9.00 -2.71
N MET A 159 -2.52 9.72 -1.65
CA MET A 159 -3.19 11.03 -1.70
C MET A 159 -2.37 12.04 -0.94
N GLU A 160 -1.92 13.11 -1.60
CA GLU A 160 -1.30 14.23 -0.92
C GLU A 160 -2.38 15.08 -0.24
N ILE A 161 -2.20 15.33 1.05
CA ILE A 161 -3.08 16.12 1.90
C ILE A 161 -2.37 17.40 2.31
N ALA A 162 -2.90 18.55 1.92
CA ALA A 162 -2.41 19.85 2.38
C ALA A 162 -2.52 19.97 3.90
N GLN A 163 -1.52 20.64 4.51
CA GLN A 163 -1.48 20.93 5.95
C GLN A 163 -1.44 22.46 6.18
#